data_08966c0a68237f8f06d3e8dbe209854f
#
_entry.id   08966c0a68237f8f06d3e8dbe209854f
#
_cell.length_a   1.000
_cell.length_b   1.000
_cell.length_c   1.000
_cell.angle_alpha   90.00
_cell.angle_beta   90.00
_cell.angle_gamma   90.00
#
_symmetry.space_group_name_H-M   'P 1'
#
loop_
_entity.id
_entity.type
_entity.pdbx_description
1 polymer ?
#
loop_
_entity_poly.entity_id
_entity_poly.type
_entity_poly.pdbx_seq_one_letter_code
_entity_poly.pdbx_strand_id
1 'polypeptide(L)'
;MSIYEIPVKKITGEDASLGEFKGKVVLVVNVASKCGLTPQYEALEAVYERFNGQGFVVAGFPANDFKSQEPGTEADIQSFCTMNYGVKFPMFSKITVVGEAKHPLYKALIAAQPKAVSVNEPSWREKLKGYGIEANPEPEILWNFEKFLVSRTGEVVKRFAPDTAPDASELVAAIEAELAK
;
A
#
# COMPACT_ATOMS: atom_id res chain seq x y z
N MET A 1 -1.08 -19.87 5.81
CA MET A 1 -2.29 -19.30 5.16
C MET A 1 -1.84 -18.36 4.05
N SER A 2 -2.37 -18.57 2.86
CA SER A 2 -2.12 -17.68 1.72
C SER A 2 -2.71 -16.30 2.02
N ILE A 3 -2.06 -15.22 1.53
CA ILE A 3 -2.62 -13.86 1.65
C ILE A 3 -3.99 -13.75 0.96
N TYR A 4 -4.29 -14.63 0.00
CA TYR A 4 -5.58 -14.66 -0.67
C TYR A 4 -6.73 -15.12 0.23
N GLU A 5 -6.43 -15.82 1.32
CA GLU A 5 -7.44 -16.38 2.22
C GLU A 5 -7.70 -15.50 3.44
N ILE A 6 -6.90 -14.46 3.64
CA ILE A 6 -7.04 -13.55 4.80
C ILE A 6 -8.25 -12.66 4.60
N PRO A 7 -9.26 -12.69 5.51
CA PRO A 7 -10.43 -11.83 5.39
C PRO A 7 -10.07 -10.35 5.52
N VAL A 8 -10.63 -9.56 4.63
CA VAL A 8 -10.59 -8.09 4.69
C VAL A 8 -11.99 -7.55 4.42
N LYS A 9 -12.18 -6.24 4.53
CA LYS A 9 -13.45 -5.60 4.15
C LYS A 9 -13.17 -4.52 3.12
N LYS A 10 -14.01 -4.47 2.08
CA LYS A 10 -14.01 -3.34 1.15
C LYS A 10 -14.38 -2.06 1.90
N ILE A 11 -14.05 -0.92 1.34
CA ILE A 11 -14.37 0.38 1.96
C ILE A 11 -15.88 0.57 2.16
N THR A 12 -16.70 -0.12 1.38
CA THR A 12 -18.17 -0.17 1.53
C THR A 12 -18.65 -1.08 2.67
N GLY A 13 -17.74 -1.82 3.33
CA GLY A 13 -18.06 -2.73 4.44
C GLY A 13 -18.28 -4.18 4.04
N GLU A 14 -18.28 -4.50 2.75
CA GLU A 14 -18.47 -5.86 2.27
C GLU A 14 -17.27 -6.75 2.60
N ASP A 15 -17.54 -8.00 2.96
CA ASP A 15 -16.50 -8.99 3.18
C ASP A 15 -15.78 -9.30 1.86
N ALA A 16 -14.46 -9.43 1.93
CA ALA A 16 -13.61 -9.65 0.77
C ALA A 16 -12.31 -10.35 1.14
N SER A 17 -11.48 -10.63 0.16
CA SER A 17 -10.08 -11.04 0.34
C SER A 17 -9.30 -10.67 -0.91
N LEU A 18 -7.98 -10.68 -0.82
CA LEU A 18 -7.13 -10.48 -2.01
C LEU A 18 -7.27 -11.64 -3.01
N GLY A 19 -7.94 -12.73 -2.62
CA GLY A 19 -8.27 -13.85 -3.50
C GLY A 19 -9.07 -13.46 -4.73
N GLU A 20 -9.84 -12.35 -4.67
CA GLU A 20 -10.55 -11.83 -5.84
C GLU A 20 -9.59 -11.34 -6.93
N PHE A 21 -8.32 -11.12 -6.60
CA PHE A 21 -7.29 -10.68 -7.54
C PHE A 21 -6.34 -11.80 -7.98
N LYS A 22 -6.66 -13.06 -7.73
CA LYS A 22 -5.85 -14.19 -8.21
C LYS A 22 -5.58 -14.05 -9.71
N GLY A 23 -4.32 -14.29 -10.10
CA GLY A 23 -3.88 -14.15 -11.48
C GLY A 23 -3.48 -12.72 -11.86
N LYS A 24 -3.69 -11.75 -10.99
CA LYS A 24 -3.26 -10.37 -11.19
C LYS A 24 -2.05 -10.04 -10.33
N VAL A 25 -1.25 -9.09 -10.81
CA VAL A 25 -0.20 -8.46 -10.01
C VAL A 25 -0.86 -7.41 -9.13
N VAL A 26 -0.59 -7.42 -7.82
CA VAL A 26 -1.23 -6.52 -6.86
C VAL A 26 -0.19 -5.64 -6.18
N LEU A 27 -0.43 -4.34 -6.14
CA LEU A 27 0.34 -3.40 -5.33
C LEU A 27 -0.50 -3.06 -4.09
N VAL A 28 -0.08 -3.55 -2.93
CA VAL A 28 -0.75 -3.29 -1.64
C VAL A 28 -0.12 -2.06 -1.01
N VAL A 29 -0.92 -1.06 -0.68
CA VAL A 29 -0.46 0.23 -0.16
C VAL A 29 -1.29 0.62 1.06
N ASN A 30 -0.64 1.00 2.16
CA ASN A 30 -1.33 1.63 3.28
C ASN A 30 -1.39 3.14 3.03
N VAL A 31 -2.58 3.71 3.10
CA VAL A 31 -2.84 5.08 2.64
C VAL A 31 -3.41 5.97 3.74
N ALA A 32 -3.30 7.29 3.55
CA ALA A 32 -3.86 8.28 4.46
C ALA A 32 -4.22 9.55 3.70
N SER A 33 -5.22 10.28 4.23
CA SER A 33 -5.76 11.50 3.59
C SER A 33 -5.06 12.79 4.04
N LYS A 34 -4.33 12.76 5.16
CA LYS A 34 -3.71 13.95 5.77
C LYS A 34 -2.20 13.81 5.97
N CYS A 35 -1.55 13.12 5.07
CA CYS A 35 -0.10 12.86 5.08
C CYS A 35 0.60 13.75 4.05
N GLY A 36 1.84 14.12 4.31
CA GLY A 36 2.67 14.80 3.31
C GLY A 36 2.87 13.99 2.03
N LEU A 37 2.71 12.65 2.10
CA LEU A 37 2.79 11.76 0.94
C LEU A 37 1.44 11.51 0.25
N THR A 38 0.34 12.08 0.75
CA THR A 38 -1.01 11.90 0.19
C THR A 38 -1.09 12.22 -1.32
N PRO A 39 -0.33 13.20 -1.87
CA PRO A 39 -0.29 13.41 -3.32
C PRO A 39 0.13 12.20 -4.15
N GLN A 40 0.73 11.17 -3.54
CA GLN A 40 1.03 9.90 -4.23
C GLN A 40 -0.22 9.19 -4.77
N TYR A 41 -1.42 9.53 -4.30
CA TYR A 41 -2.67 9.02 -4.87
C TYR A 41 -2.76 9.28 -6.38
N GLU A 42 -2.26 10.42 -6.84
CA GLU A 42 -2.26 10.75 -8.27
C GLU A 42 -1.45 9.73 -9.08
N ALA A 43 -0.23 9.44 -8.65
CA ALA A 43 0.63 8.47 -9.32
C ALA A 43 0.13 7.03 -9.15
N LEU A 44 -0.48 6.70 -7.99
CA LEU A 44 -1.11 5.39 -7.79
C LEU A 44 -2.24 5.16 -8.79
N GLU A 45 -3.11 6.14 -8.98
CA GLU A 45 -4.18 6.05 -9.96
C GLU A 45 -3.64 5.99 -11.39
N ALA A 46 -2.59 6.75 -11.70
CA ALA A 46 -1.96 6.75 -13.02
C ALA A 46 -1.36 5.38 -13.37
N VAL A 47 -0.63 4.73 -12.47
CA VAL A 47 -0.09 3.39 -12.73
C VAL A 47 -1.19 2.34 -12.78
N TYR A 48 -2.24 2.50 -11.98
CA TYR A 48 -3.41 1.63 -12.05
C TYR A 48 -4.06 1.71 -13.44
N GLU A 49 -4.34 2.90 -13.93
CA GLU A 49 -4.93 3.10 -15.26
C GLU A 49 -4.03 2.55 -16.37
N ARG A 50 -2.72 2.74 -16.23
CA ARG A 50 -1.75 2.27 -17.23
C ARG A 50 -1.71 0.74 -17.36
N PHE A 51 -1.79 0.02 -16.24
CA PHE A 51 -1.50 -1.42 -16.21
C PHE A 51 -2.72 -2.31 -15.91
N ASN A 52 -3.88 -1.75 -15.54
CA ASN A 52 -5.02 -2.58 -15.15
C ASN A 52 -5.50 -3.51 -16.27
N GLY A 53 -5.42 -3.08 -17.51
CA GLY A 53 -5.77 -3.89 -18.68
C GLY A 53 -4.85 -5.09 -18.91
N GLN A 54 -3.67 -5.08 -18.28
CA GLN A 54 -2.69 -6.17 -18.34
C GLN A 54 -2.77 -7.11 -17.13
N GLY A 55 -3.72 -6.89 -16.23
CA GLY A 55 -3.89 -7.71 -15.03
C GLY A 55 -3.14 -7.15 -13.82
N PHE A 56 -3.12 -5.84 -13.66
CA PHE A 56 -2.56 -5.15 -12.50
C PHE A 56 -3.67 -4.49 -11.68
N VAL A 57 -3.52 -4.52 -10.35
CA VAL A 57 -4.44 -3.82 -9.46
C VAL A 57 -3.67 -3.15 -8.32
N VAL A 58 -4.17 -2.01 -7.86
CA VAL A 58 -3.73 -1.36 -6.62
C VAL A 58 -4.79 -1.64 -5.56
N ALA A 59 -4.36 -2.11 -4.39
CA ALA A 59 -5.24 -2.36 -3.26
C ALA A 59 -4.87 -1.37 -2.14
N GLY A 60 -5.71 -0.38 -1.90
CA GLY A 60 -5.48 0.68 -0.93
C GLY A 60 -6.13 0.39 0.42
N PHE A 61 -5.33 0.37 1.48
CA PHE A 61 -5.76 0.12 2.86
C PHE A 61 -5.53 1.36 3.72
N PRO A 62 -6.57 2.13 4.05
CA PRO A 62 -6.41 3.27 4.95
C PRO A 62 -5.92 2.82 6.33
N ALA A 63 -5.02 3.59 6.93
CA ALA A 63 -4.49 3.33 8.27
C ALA A 63 -4.25 4.64 9.02
N ASN A 64 -4.62 4.66 10.31
CA ASN A 64 -4.51 5.84 11.17
C ASN A 64 -3.34 5.76 12.15
N ASP A 65 -2.40 4.84 11.93
CA ASP A 65 -1.33 4.53 12.88
C ASP A 65 -0.21 5.58 12.92
N PHE A 66 -0.08 6.39 11.88
CA PHE A 66 1.01 7.36 11.73
C PHE A 66 0.50 8.78 11.95
N LYS A 67 0.70 9.31 13.17
CA LYS A 67 0.31 10.66 13.57
C LYS A 67 -1.18 10.96 13.34
N SER A 68 -2.04 9.93 13.39
CA SER A 68 -3.49 10.09 13.17
C SER A 68 -3.83 10.83 11.87
N GLN A 69 -3.13 10.46 10.79
CA GLN A 69 -3.30 11.11 9.47
C GLN A 69 -4.44 10.54 8.63
N GLU A 70 -5.21 9.58 9.19
CA GLU A 70 -6.41 9.03 8.56
C GLU A 70 -7.56 8.94 9.58
N PRO A 71 -8.01 10.08 10.16
CA PRO A 71 -9.00 10.06 11.24
C PRO A 71 -10.45 9.90 10.80
N GLY A 72 -10.72 10.06 9.50
CA GLY A 72 -12.09 10.02 8.95
C GLY A 72 -12.71 8.63 8.94
N THR A 73 -14.01 8.59 8.67
CA THR A 73 -14.74 7.34 8.43
C THR A 73 -14.41 6.79 7.03
N GLU A 74 -14.80 5.55 6.76
CA GLU A 74 -14.68 4.96 5.42
C GLU A 74 -15.40 5.81 4.36
N ALA A 75 -16.57 6.35 4.68
CA ALA A 75 -17.30 7.24 3.77
C ALA A 75 -16.53 8.53 3.49
N ASP A 76 -15.92 9.12 4.52
CA ASP A 76 -15.08 10.32 4.37
C ASP A 76 -13.87 10.03 3.48
N ILE A 77 -13.21 8.91 3.70
CA ILE A 77 -12.03 8.48 2.95
C ILE A 77 -12.39 8.26 1.48
N GLN A 78 -13.48 7.55 1.22
CA GLN A 78 -13.95 7.27 -0.14
C GLN A 78 -14.28 8.58 -0.88
N SER A 79 -14.98 9.50 -0.23
CA SER A 79 -15.29 10.82 -0.79
C SER A 79 -14.03 11.62 -1.08
N PHE A 80 -13.09 11.63 -0.14
CA PHE A 80 -11.81 12.32 -0.32
C PHE A 80 -11.05 11.80 -1.54
N CYS A 81 -10.91 10.48 -1.66
CA CYS A 81 -10.20 9.84 -2.77
C CYS A 81 -10.86 10.13 -4.10
N THR A 82 -12.19 10.04 -4.18
CA THR A 82 -12.94 10.29 -5.41
C THR A 82 -12.86 11.76 -5.82
N MET A 83 -13.11 12.67 -4.90
CA MET A 83 -13.20 14.11 -5.20
C MET A 83 -11.84 14.75 -5.48
N ASN A 84 -10.77 14.31 -4.80
CA ASN A 84 -9.46 14.96 -4.92
C ASN A 84 -8.55 14.29 -5.94
N TYR A 85 -8.68 12.97 -6.15
CA TYR A 85 -7.75 12.20 -6.98
C TYR A 85 -8.44 11.30 -8.02
N GLY A 86 -9.76 11.23 -8.03
CA GLY A 86 -10.49 10.39 -8.97
C GLY A 86 -10.14 8.91 -8.87
N VAL A 87 -9.87 8.43 -7.65
CA VAL A 87 -9.40 7.07 -7.40
C VAL A 87 -10.43 6.05 -7.89
N LYS A 88 -9.99 5.14 -8.76
CA LYS A 88 -10.80 4.04 -9.30
C LYS A 88 -10.29 2.67 -8.87
N PHE A 89 -9.06 2.58 -8.37
CA PHE A 89 -8.54 1.31 -7.86
C PHE A 89 -9.28 0.89 -6.59
N PRO A 90 -9.32 -0.43 -6.27
CA PRO A 90 -10.00 -0.93 -5.08
C PRO A 90 -9.48 -0.31 -3.78
N MET A 91 -10.41 0.21 -2.98
CA MET A 91 -10.16 0.70 -1.63
C MET A 91 -10.81 -0.24 -0.63
N PHE A 92 -10.16 -0.40 0.52
CA PHE A 92 -10.60 -1.27 1.61
C PHE A 92 -10.91 -0.47 2.87
N SER A 93 -11.56 -1.09 3.83
CA SER A 93 -11.85 -0.46 5.12
C SER A 93 -10.57 -0.24 5.91
N LYS A 94 -10.57 0.77 6.75
CA LYS A 94 -9.44 1.14 7.60
C LYS A 94 -8.98 -0.04 8.46
N ILE A 95 -7.68 -0.24 8.52
CA ILE A 95 -7.04 -1.28 9.34
C ILE A 95 -5.88 -0.68 10.14
N THR A 96 -5.41 -1.44 11.12
CA THR A 96 -4.14 -1.17 11.82
C THR A 96 -3.02 -1.93 11.13
N VAL A 97 -1.90 -1.26 10.86
CA VAL A 97 -0.75 -1.86 10.13
C VAL A 97 0.51 -1.97 10.99
N VAL A 98 0.50 -1.45 12.22
CA VAL A 98 1.66 -1.41 13.13
C VAL A 98 1.27 -2.00 14.48
N GLY A 99 2.24 -2.59 15.19
CA GLY A 99 2.05 -3.11 16.54
C GLY A 99 1.42 -4.49 16.59
N GLU A 100 1.12 -4.96 17.80
CA GLU A 100 0.54 -6.30 18.00
C GLU A 100 -0.86 -6.45 17.41
N ALA A 101 -1.62 -5.36 17.38
CA ALA A 101 -2.98 -5.33 16.84
C ALA A 101 -3.02 -5.22 15.31
N LYS A 102 -1.86 -5.23 14.63
CA LYS A 102 -1.84 -5.12 13.17
C LYS A 102 -2.66 -6.22 12.51
N HIS A 103 -3.32 -5.85 11.43
CA HIS A 103 -4.16 -6.77 10.66
C HIS A 103 -3.37 -7.98 10.17
N PRO A 104 -3.96 -9.20 10.17
CA PRO A 104 -3.28 -10.41 9.70
C PRO A 104 -2.66 -10.31 8.31
N LEU A 105 -3.27 -9.54 7.39
CA LEU A 105 -2.69 -9.27 6.07
C LEU A 105 -1.31 -8.62 6.20
N TYR A 106 -1.18 -7.60 7.04
CA TYR A 106 0.09 -6.90 7.23
C TYR A 106 1.10 -7.74 8.01
N LYS A 107 0.66 -8.62 8.91
CA LYS A 107 1.55 -9.62 9.52
C LYS A 107 2.18 -10.52 8.45
N ALA A 108 1.38 -10.97 7.51
CA ALA A 108 1.86 -11.83 6.42
C ALA A 108 2.79 -11.08 5.45
N LEU A 109 2.43 -9.84 5.09
CA LEU A 109 3.24 -9.02 4.17
C LEU A 109 4.63 -8.73 4.74
N ILE A 110 4.72 -8.26 5.98
CA ILE A 110 6.02 -7.93 6.60
C ILE A 110 6.85 -9.18 6.90
N ALA A 111 6.21 -10.33 7.16
CA ALA A 111 6.93 -11.60 7.34
C ALA A 111 7.56 -12.05 6.03
N ALA A 112 6.88 -11.87 4.90
CA ALA A 112 7.39 -12.24 3.58
C ALA A 112 8.49 -11.30 3.10
N GLN A 113 8.38 -9.99 3.39
CA GLN A 113 9.36 -8.98 3.01
C GLN A 113 9.67 -8.08 4.21
N PRO A 114 10.63 -8.48 5.07
CA PRO A 114 10.90 -7.74 6.32
C PRO A 114 11.58 -6.38 6.12
N LYS A 115 12.14 -6.13 4.94
CA LYS A 115 12.88 -4.89 4.66
C LYS A 115 12.30 -4.15 3.47
N ALA A 116 12.06 -2.84 3.65
CA ALA A 116 11.68 -1.96 2.55
C ALA A 116 12.91 -1.52 1.76
N VAL A 117 12.81 -1.57 0.43
CA VAL A 117 13.84 -1.01 -0.45
C VAL A 117 13.65 0.50 -0.53
N SER A 118 14.71 1.25 -0.24
CA SER A 118 14.73 2.71 -0.42
C SER A 118 15.38 3.01 -1.76
N VAL A 119 14.66 3.69 -2.64
CA VAL A 119 15.17 4.11 -3.95
C VAL A 119 15.66 5.57 -3.94
N ASN A 120 15.37 6.30 -2.88
CA ASN A 120 15.76 7.70 -2.72
C ASN A 120 16.88 7.86 -1.70
N GLU A 121 17.69 8.91 -1.90
CA GLU A 121 18.71 9.33 -0.94
C GLU A 121 18.43 10.79 -0.50
N PRO A 122 18.45 11.10 0.80
CA PRO A 122 18.61 10.15 1.92
C PRO A 122 17.42 9.18 2.02
N SER A 123 17.62 8.07 2.75
CA SER A 123 16.56 7.07 2.94
C SER A 123 15.38 7.64 3.72
N TRP A 124 14.21 6.97 3.65
CA TRP A 124 13.03 7.44 4.39
C TRP A 124 13.28 7.45 5.92
N ARG A 125 14.04 6.50 6.45
CA ARG A 125 14.45 6.49 7.86
C ARG A 125 15.21 7.76 8.23
N GLU A 126 16.15 8.15 7.38
CA GLU A 126 16.95 9.37 7.61
C GLU A 126 16.07 10.62 7.51
N LYS A 127 15.13 10.65 6.57
CA LYS A 127 14.15 11.76 6.45
C LYS A 127 13.28 11.87 7.69
N LEU A 128 12.75 10.76 8.19
CA LEU A 128 11.94 10.75 9.42
C LEU A 128 12.74 11.29 10.60
N LYS A 129 14.00 10.86 10.74
CA LYS A 129 14.89 11.37 11.78
C LYS A 129 15.09 12.89 11.67
N GLY A 130 15.23 13.39 10.43
CA GLY A 130 15.33 14.82 10.17
C GLY A 130 14.07 15.60 10.58
N TYR A 131 12.90 14.96 10.56
CA TYR A 131 11.64 15.54 11.03
C TYR A 131 11.41 15.36 12.54
N GLY A 132 12.38 14.79 13.26
CA GLY A 132 12.24 14.49 14.68
C GLY A 132 11.35 13.29 14.99
N ILE A 133 11.15 12.41 14.01
CA ILE A 133 10.34 11.20 14.14
C ILE A 133 11.25 9.98 14.17
N GLU A 134 11.10 9.17 15.24
CA GLU A 134 11.80 7.89 15.34
C GLU A 134 11.05 6.86 14.46
N ALA A 135 11.76 6.31 13.47
CA ALA A 135 11.19 5.29 12.61
C ALA A 135 11.01 3.97 13.37
N ASN A 136 9.91 3.27 13.06
CA ASN A 136 9.69 1.94 13.63
C ASN A 136 10.85 0.99 13.26
N PRO A 137 11.22 0.06 14.17
CA PRO A 137 12.24 -0.93 13.83
C PRO A 137 11.74 -1.92 12.77
N GLU A 138 12.65 -2.49 12.00
CA GLU A 138 12.30 -3.60 11.11
C GLU A 138 11.72 -4.76 11.93
N PRO A 139 10.72 -5.46 11.42
CA PRO A 139 10.13 -5.36 10.08
C PRO A 139 8.90 -4.44 9.98
N GLU A 140 8.63 -3.63 11.01
CA GLU A 140 7.43 -2.79 11.06
C GLU A 140 7.34 -1.80 9.89
N ILE A 141 6.11 -1.44 9.52
CA ILE A 141 5.83 -0.42 8.50
C ILE A 141 6.41 0.92 8.97
N LEU A 142 7.11 1.61 8.08
CA LEU A 142 7.82 2.86 8.38
C LEU A 142 6.91 4.08 8.44
N TRP A 143 5.93 4.15 7.54
CA TRP A 143 5.02 5.29 7.41
C TRP A 143 3.89 4.97 6.44
N ASN A 144 2.98 5.94 6.24
CA ASN A 144 1.95 5.84 5.19
C ASN A 144 2.60 5.71 3.80
N PHE A 145 1.90 5.09 2.88
CA PHE A 145 2.29 4.88 1.49
C PHE A 145 3.49 3.95 1.28
N GLU A 146 3.75 3.04 2.21
CA GLU A 146 4.64 1.92 1.97
C GLU A 146 3.96 0.91 1.06
N LYS A 147 4.72 0.25 0.18
CA LYS A 147 4.14 -0.58 -0.88
C LYS A 147 4.72 -1.99 -0.86
N PHE A 148 3.83 -2.96 -1.06
CA PHE A 148 4.20 -4.36 -1.27
C PHE A 148 3.72 -4.80 -2.65
N LEU A 149 4.62 -5.38 -3.44
CA LEU A 149 4.28 -5.92 -4.75
C LEU A 149 4.05 -7.43 -4.63
N VAL A 150 2.90 -7.89 -5.10
CA VAL A 150 2.47 -9.29 -5.03
C VAL A 150 2.35 -9.84 -6.45
N SER A 151 2.96 -11.02 -6.67
CA SER A 151 2.92 -11.69 -7.97
C SER A 151 1.53 -12.23 -8.31
N ARG A 152 1.36 -12.70 -9.55
CA ARG A 152 0.11 -13.32 -10.02
C ARG A 152 -0.30 -14.56 -9.22
N THR A 153 0.64 -15.18 -8.51
CA THR A 153 0.43 -16.38 -7.71
C THR A 153 0.31 -16.10 -6.21
N GLY A 154 0.34 -14.82 -5.81
CA GLY A 154 0.18 -14.43 -4.41
C GLY A 154 1.47 -14.36 -3.60
N GLU A 155 2.62 -14.47 -4.26
CA GLU A 155 3.91 -14.31 -3.61
C GLU A 155 4.26 -12.83 -3.45
N VAL A 156 4.65 -12.42 -2.24
CA VAL A 156 5.10 -11.05 -1.98
C VAL A 156 6.54 -10.94 -2.45
N VAL A 157 6.77 -10.25 -3.55
CA VAL A 157 8.08 -10.24 -4.24
C VAL A 157 8.94 -9.04 -3.93
N LYS A 158 8.34 -7.90 -3.57
CA LYS A 158 9.08 -6.67 -3.22
C LYS A 158 8.33 -5.81 -2.22
N ARG A 159 9.10 -4.98 -1.50
CA ARG A 159 8.58 -3.98 -0.58
C ARG A 159 9.35 -2.69 -0.80
N PHE A 160 8.63 -1.59 -1.05
CA PHE A 160 9.22 -0.28 -1.31
C PHE A 160 8.91 0.70 -0.18
N ALA A 161 9.89 1.52 0.16
CA ALA A 161 9.77 2.54 1.20
C ALA A 161 8.65 3.56 0.88
N PRO A 162 8.08 4.22 1.91
CA PRO A 162 6.96 5.16 1.74
C PRO A 162 7.17 6.24 0.68
N ASP A 163 8.38 6.80 0.58
CA ASP A 163 8.68 7.89 -0.35
C ASP A 163 9.04 7.43 -1.78
N THR A 164 8.95 6.13 -2.06
CA THR A 164 9.07 5.64 -3.42
C THR A 164 7.82 6.04 -4.19
N ALA A 165 7.97 6.95 -5.15
CA ALA A 165 6.85 7.36 -5.98
C ALA A 165 6.28 6.15 -6.75
N PRO A 166 4.95 6.01 -6.87
CA PRO A 166 4.38 4.87 -7.59
C PRO A 166 4.81 4.78 -9.05
N ASP A 167 5.16 5.90 -9.67
CA ASP A 167 5.67 5.98 -11.04
C ASP A 167 7.21 6.00 -11.12
N ALA A 168 7.91 5.77 -10.01
CA ALA A 168 9.36 5.63 -10.02
C ALA A 168 9.79 4.48 -10.93
N SER A 169 10.90 4.67 -11.65
CA SER A 169 11.37 3.68 -12.63
C SER A 169 11.59 2.29 -12.05
N GLU A 170 12.08 2.22 -10.81
CA GLU A 170 12.34 0.96 -10.11
C GLU A 170 11.03 0.20 -9.80
N LEU A 171 9.99 0.93 -9.38
CA LEU A 171 8.70 0.33 -9.08
C LEU A 171 7.99 -0.08 -10.36
N VAL A 172 7.98 0.77 -11.37
CA VAL A 172 7.38 0.47 -12.68
C VAL A 172 8.06 -0.75 -13.31
N ALA A 173 9.40 -0.82 -13.27
CA ALA A 173 10.15 -1.97 -13.79
C ALA A 173 9.77 -3.27 -13.06
N ALA A 174 9.57 -3.20 -11.74
CA ALA A 174 9.14 -4.37 -10.95
C ALA A 174 7.73 -4.83 -11.34
N ILE A 175 6.79 -3.89 -11.55
CA ILE A 175 5.44 -4.20 -12.03
C ILE A 175 5.52 -4.88 -13.41
N GLU A 176 6.24 -4.30 -14.34
CA GLU A 176 6.39 -4.84 -15.70
C GLU A 176 7.00 -6.24 -15.69
N ALA A 177 8.02 -6.46 -14.86
CA ALA A 177 8.65 -7.78 -14.72
C ALA A 177 7.65 -8.84 -14.22
N GLU A 178 6.79 -8.52 -13.27
CA GLU A 178 5.78 -9.45 -12.77
C GLU A 178 4.65 -9.65 -13.78
N LEU A 179 4.26 -8.63 -14.52
CA LEU A 179 3.25 -8.74 -15.56
C LEU A 179 3.70 -9.63 -16.74
N ALA A 180 5.02 -9.69 -16.99
CA ALA A 180 5.60 -10.49 -18.06
C ALA A 180 5.66 -12.01 -17.74
N LYS A 181 5.41 -12.41 -16.50
CA LYS A 181 5.41 -13.81 -16.08
C LYS A 181 4.01 -14.42 -16.32
#